data_e6775e6a55a31caeb1e1b91d9448243f
#
_entry.id   e6775e6a55a31caeb1e1b91d9448243f
#
_cell.length_a   1.000
_cell.length_b   1.000
_cell.length_c   1.000
_cell.angle_alpha   90.00
_cell.angle_beta   90.00
_cell.angle_gamma   90.00
#
_symmetry.space_group_name_H-M   'P 1'
#
loop_
_entity.id
_entity.type
_entity.pdbx_description
1 polymer ?
#
loop_
_entity_poly.entity_id
_entity_poly.type
_entity_poly.pdbx_seq_one_letter_code
_entity_poly.pdbx_strand_id
1 'polypeptide(L)'
;LFPQQALVDKPTIKEANQEIIEPSNSIDDNQSTSITTIKSRDEIISKSNRVNIKTSSLIGSINLTGGILDDLILTKYNKRLNDDSEQITLFSPDGTNNPYYFELGWNQLKGSEIKVDLPNHETKWTASSLELTPDKPVVLSWVNSQNIKFQLKFSVDNDYLFDVTQTIENNSSSEIKLFPYRLIKRINLPNTINFFILHEGLISLTNDKLLEKKYDHLLDDCSSTSNTKKLFCDDTTTGGWLGFTDKYWMATLIPDQEKTITANYRHGNNGRDDFRVGYVGDNMEISPQQNISYNGKIFAGAKSLKILSNYMEDGIPKFTDSIDWGWFAFLTK
;
A
#
# COMPACT_ATOMS: atom_id res chain seq x y z
N LEU A 1 -21.71 37.64 -40.85
CA LEU A 1 -20.64 36.76 -41.34
C LEU A 1 -19.58 36.67 -40.24
N PHE A 2 -19.62 35.60 -39.42
CA PHE A 2 -18.56 35.28 -38.47
C PHE A 2 -17.73 34.13 -39.08
N PRO A 3 -16.39 34.18 -39.04
CA PRO A 3 -15.57 33.08 -39.51
C PRO A 3 -15.61 31.90 -38.52
N GLN A 4 -15.87 30.71 -39.04
CA GLN A 4 -15.74 29.47 -38.31
C GLN A 4 -14.26 29.22 -37.97
N GLN A 5 -13.95 29.07 -36.70
CA GLN A 5 -12.65 28.56 -36.24
C GLN A 5 -12.58 27.08 -36.54
N ALA A 6 -11.53 26.64 -37.23
CA ALA A 6 -11.23 25.26 -37.49
C ALA A 6 -10.91 24.55 -36.16
N LEU A 7 -11.58 23.41 -35.92
CA LEU A 7 -11.27 22.48 -34.86
C LEU A 7 -9.88 21.88 -35.14
N VAL A 8 -8.94 22.15 -34.26
CA VAL A 8 -7.65 21.49 -34.23
C VAL A 8 -7.87 20.10 -33.68
N ASP A 9 -7.68 19.08 -34.52
CA ASP A 9 -7.69 17.70 -34.11
C ASP A 9 -6.63 17.45 -33.03
N LYS A 10 -7.08 17.06 -31.84
CA LYS A 10 -6.20 16.49 -30.80
C LYS A 10 -5.70 15.13 -31.28
N PRO A 11 -4.40 14.83 -31.19
CA PRO A 11 -3.91 13.49 -31.53
C PRO A 11 -4.54 12.48 -30.57
N THR A 12 -5.27 11.55 -31.12
CA THR A 12 -5.79 10.37 -30.44
C THR A 12 -4.60 9.46 -30.14
N ILE A 13 -4.12 9.46 -28.90
CA ILE A 13 -3.17 8.46 -28.42
C ILE A 13 -3.95 7.15 -28.40
N LYS A 14 -3.63 6.25 -29.31
CA LYS A 14 -4.03 4.84 -29.23
C LYS A 14 -3.25 4.24 -28.08
N GLU A 15 -3.84 4.21 -26.89
CA GLU A 15 -3.37 3.38 -25.78
C GLU A 15 -3.47 1.92 -26.21
N ALA A 16 -2.32 1.32 -26.51
CA ALA A 16 -2.21 -0.12 -26.51
C ALA A 16 -2.42 -0.55 -25.05
N ASN A 17 -3.49 -1.31 -24.78
CA ASN A 17 -3.72 -2.01 -23.51
C ASN A 17 -2.55 -2.98 -23.27
N GLN A 18 -1.48 -2.51 -22.66
CA GLN A 18 -0.37 -3.34 -22.20
C GLN A 18 -0.76 -3.89 -20.82
N GLU A 19 -1.08 -5.17 -20.76
CA GLU A 19 -1.31 -5.86 -19.48
C GLU A 19 -0.03 -5.83 -18.65
N ILE A 20 -0.06 -5.10 -17.56
CA ILE A 20 0.95 -5.18 -16.49
C ILE A 20 0.74 -6.52 -15.79
N ILE A 21 1.81 -7.30 -15.62
CA ILE A 21 1.77 -8.50 -14.79
C ILE A 21 1.52 -8.01 -13.36
N GLU A 22 0.32 -8.26 -12.83
CA GLU A 22 0.09 -8.10 -11.40
C GLU A 22 1.09 -9.00 -10.65
N PRO A 23 1.59 -8.60 -9.46
CA PRO A 23 2.50 -9.44 -8.70
C PRO A 23 1.91 -10.85 -8.59
N SER A 24 2.74 -11.87 -8.66
CA SER A 24 2.36 -13.30 -8.72
C SER A 24 1.65 -13.84 -7.47
N ASN A 25 1.02 -12.97 -6.71
CA ASN A 25 -0.07 -13.23 -5.77
C ASN A 25 -1.45 -13.11 -6.44
N SER A 26 -1.52 -13.06 -7.78
CA SER A 26 -2.74 -13.41 -8.48
C SER A 26 -3.14 -14.79 -7.97
N ILE A 27 -4.30 -14.86 -7.36
CA ILE A 27 -4.95 -16.10 -6.95
C ILE A 27 -4.85 -17.05 -8.15
N ASP A 28 -3.92 -18.00 -8.11
CA ASP A 28 -4.00 -19.18 -8.94
C ASP A 28 -5.25 -19.91 -8.47
N ASP A 29 -6.32 -19.85 -9.25
CA ASP A 29 -7.63 -20.47 -8.97
C ASP A 29 -7.54 -22.01 -8.81
N ASN A 30 -6.33 -22.57 -8.84
CA ASN A 30 -6.04 -24.00 -8.73
C ASN A 30 -5.25 -24.45 -7.51
N GLN A 31 -5.02 -23.59 -6.50
CA GLN A 31 -4.50 -24.12 -5.24
C GLN A 31 -5.64 -24.72 -4.41
N SER A 32 -5.57 -26.04 -4.31
CA SER A 32 -6.40 -26.84 -3.39
C SER A 32 -6.48 -26.15 -2.02
N THR A 33 -7.68 -26.03 -1.49
CA THR A 33 -7.99 -25.55 -0.14
C THR A 33 -7.20 -26.34 0.92
N SER A 34 -5.94 -25.96 1.13
CA SER A 34 -5.22 -26.35 2.33
C SER A 34 -5.87 -25.54 3.45
N ILE A 35 -6.46 -26.23 4.41
CA ILE A 35 -6.96 -25.63 5.67
C ILE A 35 -5.77 -24.95 6.33
N THR A 36 -5.61 -23.66 6.09
CA THR A 36 -4.53 -22.88 6.69
C THR A 36 -4.83 -22.78 8.18
N THR A 37 -4.05 -23.47 9.01
CA THR A 37 -4.20 -23.41 10.47
C THR A 37 -3.94 -21.96 10.91
N ILE A 38 -4.97 -21.31 11.46
CA ILE A 38 -4.85 -19.95 12.01
C ILE A 38 -3.90 -20.00 13.20
N LYS A 39 -2.88 -19.13 13.17
CA LYS A 39 -1.87 -18.99 14.22
C LYS A 39 -2.02 -17.67 14.95
N SER A 40 -1.47 -17.58 16.15
CA SER A 40 -1.36 -16.31 16.84
C SER A 40 -0.31 -15.41 16.15
N ARG A 41 -0.48 -14.09 16.28
CA ARG A 41 0.50 -13.11 15.80
C ARG A 41 1.90 -13.40 16.33
N ASP A 42 2.02 -13.66 17.63
CA ASP A 42 3.31 -13.88 18.30
C ASP A 42 4.00 -15.17 17.83
N GLU A 43 3.21 -16.20 17.53
CA GLU A 43 3.74 -17.44 16.96
C GLU A 43 4.35 -17.22 15.58
N ILE A 44 3.74 -16.39 14.73
CA ILE A 44 4.24 -16.10 13.38
C ILE A 44 5.49 -15.22 13.47
N ILE A 45 5.44 -14.16 14.27
CA ILE A 45 6.54 -13.21 14.44
C ILE A 45 7.79 -13.90 14.99
N SER A 46 7.65 -14.75 15.99
CA SER A 46 8.79 -15.46 16.61
C SER A 46 9.54 -16.40 15.66
N LYS A 47 8.92 -16.82 14.56
CA LYS A 47 9.49 -17.75 13.57
C LYS A 47 10.16 -17.09 12.37
N SER A 48 10.14 -15.75 12.29
CA SER A 48 10.67 -15.01 11.15
C SER A 48 11.79 -14.04 11.57
N ASN A 49 12.77 -13.84 10.69
CA ASN A 49 13.77 -12.79 10.87
C ASN A 49 13.12 -11.43 10.57
N ARG A 50 13.32 -10.47 11.46
CA ARG A 50 12.60 -9.18 11.39
C ARG A 50 13.49 -7.99 11.74
N VAL A 51 13.12 -6.84 11.22
CA VAL A 51 13.60 -5.52 11.70
C VAL A 51 12.57 -4.98 12.67
N ASN A 52 12.97 -4.74 13.91
CA ASN A 52 12.08 -4.19 14.93
C ASN A 52 11.84 -2.70 14.70
N ILE A 53 10.61 -2.24 14.86
CA ILE A 53 10.20 -0.84 14.79
C ILE A 53 9.98 -0.35 16.22
N LYS A 54 10.58 0.81 16.55
CA LYS A 54 10.40 1.44 17.86
C LYS A 54 10.40 2.95 17.74
N THR A 55 9.26 3.56 18.02
CA THR A 55 9.08 5.02 18.13
C THR A 55 8.34 5.35 19.42
N SER A 56 8.01 6.63 19.65
CA SER A 56 7.14 7.03 20.76
C SER A 56 5.69 6.59 20.61
N SER A 57 5.25 6.30 19.39
CA SER A 57 3.85 6.01 19.05
C SER A 57 3.62 4.62 18.48
N LEU A 58 4.70 3.94 18.04
CA LEU A 58 4.65 2.66 17.35
C LEU A 58 5.66 1.67 17.91
N ILE A 59 5.22 0.42 18.02
CA ILE A 59 6.09 -0.77 18.09
C ILE A 59 5.62 -1.78 17.05
N GLY A 60 6.53 -2.56 16.50
CA GLY A 60 6.19 -3.56 15.49
C GLY A 60 7.42 -4.09 14.80
N SER A 61 7.24 -4.61 13.59
CA SER A 61 8.38 -5.12 12.83
C SER A 61 8.10 -5.31 11.34
N ILE A 62 9.19 -5.32 10.55
CA ILE A 62 9.19 -5.64 9.12
C ILE A 62 9.73 -7.06 8.97
N ASN A 63 9.02 -7.92 8.26
CA ASN A 63 9.45 -9.28 7.96
C ASN A 63 10.55 -9.26 6.89
N LEU A 64 11.71 -9.85 7.14
CA LEU A 64 12.80 -9.96 6.17
C LEU A 64 12.54 -10.99 5.07
N THR A 65 11.52 -11.85 5.23
CA THR A 65 11.00 -12.65 4.13
C THR A 65 9.87 -11.86 3.47
N GLY A 66 10.03 -11.53 2.21
CA GLY A 66 9.13 -10.67 1.45
C GLY A 66 9.34 -9.15 1.61
N GLY A 67 10.01 -8.69 2.68
CA GLY A 67 10.17 -7.25 2.95
C GLY A 67 8.87 -6.56 3.38
N ILE A 68 8.00 -7.27 4.08
CA ILE A 68 6.59 -6.90 4.37
C ILE A 68 6.51 -6.20 5.73
N LEU A 69 5.84 -5.04 5.79
CA LEU A 69 5.43 -4.40 7.04
C LEU A 69 4.08 -4.97 7.48
N ASP A 70 4.12 -6.03 8.26
CA ASP A 70 2.96 -6.85 8.64
C ASP A 70 2.72 -6.93 10.15
N ASP A 71 3.38 -6.09 10.91
CA ASP A 71 3.31 -6.08 12.36
C ASP A 71 3.45 -4.67 12.89
N LEU A 72 2.35 -4.10 13.42
CA LEU A 72 2.35 -2.74 13.94
C LEU A 72 1.31 -2.57 15.06
N ILE A 73 1.76 -2.00 16.17
CA ILE A 73 0.97 -1.72 17.36
C ILE A 73 1.05 -0.23 17.68
N LEU A 74 -0.10 0.37 18.01
CA LEU A 74 -0.23 1.76 18.44
C LEU A 74 -0.03 1.85 19.96
N THR A 75 1.13 2.33 20.42
CA THR A 75 1.51 2.30 21.83
C THR A 75 0.69 3.23 22.72
N LYS A 76 0.09 4.27 22.15
CA LYS A 76 -0.69 5.29 22.87
C LYS A 76 -2.18 4.93 23.01
N TYR A 77 -2.62 3.79 22.49
CA TYR A 77 -4.04 3.43 22.42
C TYR A 77 -4.28 1.99 22.84
N ASN A 78 -5.24 1.82 23.75
CA ASN A 78 -5.66 0.54 24.28
C ASN A 78 -7.00 0.10 23.66
N LYS A 79 -7.24 -1.21 23.58
CA LYS A 79 -8.49 -1.78 23.04
C LYS A 79 -9.71 -1.42 23.90
N ARG A 80 -9.49 -1.14 25.18
CA ARG A 80 -10.52 -0.73 26.16
C ARG A 80 -9.99 0.48 26.95
N LEU A 81 -10.91 1.20 27.60
CA LEU A 81 -10.57 2.37 28.42
C LEU A 81 -9.78 2.06 29.70
N ASN A 82 -9.59 0.78 30.02
CA ASN A 82 -8.80 0.36 31.18
C ASN A 82 -7.31 0.33 30.81
N ASP A 83 -6.45 0.86 31.65
CA ASP A 83 -5.00 0.96 31.43
C ASP A 83 -4.31 -0.40 31.25
N ASP A 84 -4.86 -1.48 31.79
CA ASP A 84 -4.34 -2.86 31.68
C ASP A 84 -4.81 -3.60 30.41
N SER A 85 -5.52 -2.95 29.51
CA SER A 85 -5.99 -3.61 28.29
C SER A 85 -4.89 -3.66 27.21
N GLU A 86 -4.97 -4.67 26.34
CA GLU A 86 -4.06 -4.80 25.20
C GLU A 86 -4.09 -3.54 24.32
N GLN A 87 -2.93 -3.15 23.81
CA GLN A 87 -2.79 -2.07 22.84
C GLN A 87 -3.44 -2.44 21.49
N ILE A 88 -3.73 -1.41 20.69
CA ILE A 88 -4.31 -1.59 19.36
C ILE A 88 -3.26 -2.18 18.42
N THR A 89 -3.50 -3.39 17.93
CA THR A 89 -2.76 -3.98 16.81
C THR A 89 -3.38 -3.47 15.51
N LEU A 90 -2.64 -2.64 14.77
CA LEU A 90 -3.07 -2.12 13.47
C LEU A 90 -2.72 -3.10 12.36
N PHE A 91 -1.45 -3.53 12.25
CA PHE A 91 -1.04 -4.54 11.29
C PHE A 91 -0.83 -5.90 11.96
N SER A 92 -1.21 -6.94 11.24
CA SER A 92 -1.11 -8.33 11.66
C SER A 92 -0.70 -9.22 10.47
N PRO A 93 0.27 -10.15 10.64
CA PRO A 93 0.82 -10.93 9.54
C PRO A 93 -0.16 -11.91 8.93
N ASP A 94 0.13 -12.32 7.69
CA ASP A 94 -0.60 -13.41 7.05
C ASP A 94 -0.50 -14.70 7.87
N GLY A 95 -1.57 -15.53 7.81
CA GLY A 95 -1.73 -16.70 8.66
C GLY A 95 -2.40 -16.43 10.01
N THR A 96 -2.63 -15.18 10.42
CA THR A 96 -3.50 -14.82 11.54
C THR A 96 -4.98 -14.85 11.15
N ASN A 97 -5.87 -14.62 12.11
CA ASN A 97 -7.31 -14.58 11.83
C ASN A 97 -7.70 -13.40 10.92
N ASN A 98 -7.13 -12.23 11.15
CA ASN A 98 -7.40 -11.00 10.40
C ASN A 98 -6.10 -10.36 9.94
N PRO A 99 -5.44 -10.89 8.90
CA PRO A 99 -4.24 -10.27 8.35
C PRO A 99 -4.52 -8.87 7.82
N TYR A 100 -3.61 -7.96 8.12
CA TYR A 100 -3.65 -6.59 7.62
C TYR A 100 -2.23 -6.08 7.53
N TYR A 101 -1.73 -5.77 6.35
CA TYR A 101 -0.33 -5.46 6.13
C TYR A 101 -0.09 -4.62 4.88
N PHE A 102 1.12 -4.07 4.82
CA PHE A 102 1.64 -3.35 3.67
C PHE A 102 2.75 -4.14 2.99
N GLU A 103 2.67 -4.23 1.67
CA GLU A 103 3.71 -4.79 0.80
C GLU A 103 4.04 -3.85 -0.36
N LEU A 104 5.21 -4.04 -0.94
CA LEU A 104 5.70 -3.28 -2.08
C LEU A 104 6.66 -4.13 -2.90
N GLY A 105 6.85 -3.73 -4.13
CA GLY A 105 7.73 -4.45 -5.04
C GLY A 105 7.78 -3.83 -6.41
N TRP A 106 8.09 -4.67 -7.38
CA TRP A 106 8.19 -4.27 -8.79
C TRP A 106 7.47 -5.27 -9.66
N ASN A 107 6.83 -4.75 -10.70
CA ASN A 107 6.19 -5.52 -11.77
C ASN A 107 6.94 -5.34 -13.08
N GLN A 108 6.71 -6.25 -14.00
CA GLN A 108 7.20 -6.18 -15.37
C GLN A 108 6.03 -6.37 -16.34
N LEU A 109 6.12 -5.79 -17.55
CA LEU A 109 5.11 -6.03 -18.57
C LEU A 109 5.13 -7.50 -19.03
N LYS A 110 3.95 -8.04 -19.27
CA LYS A 110 3.79 -9.35 -19.87
C LYS A 110 4.37 -9.34 -21.31
N GLY A 111 5.26 -10.27 -21.58
CA GLY A 111 5.94 -10.34 -22.89
C GLY A 111 7.16 -9.43 -23.03
N SER A 112 7.69 -8.87 -21.94
CA SER A 112 8.98 -8.17 -21.96
C SER A 112 10.07 -9.07 -22.55
N GLU A 113 10.92 -8.52 -23.43
CA GLU A 113 12.01 -9.26 -24.08
C GLU A 113 12.99 -9.84 -23.06
N ILE A 114 13.28 -9.10 -22.00
CA ILE A 114 14.15 -9.53 -20.92
C ILE A 114 13.27 -9.79 -19.70
N LYS A 115 13.19 -11.05 -19.28
CA LYS A 115 12.53 -11.44 -18.04
C LYS A 115 13.47 -11.20 -16.87
N VAL A 116 13.09 -10.31 -15.98
CA VAL A 116 13.83 -10.03 -14.74
C VAL A 116 13.34 -10.95 -13.64
N ASP A 117 14.29 -11.54 -12.89
CA ASP A 117 14.00 -12.24 -11.64
C ASP A 117 13.71 -11.20 -10.56
N LEU A 118 12.42 -10.98 -10.25
CA LEU A 118 11.94 -9.97 -9.33
C LEU A 118 11.84 -10.50 -7.90
N PRO A 119 12.10 -9.66 -6.88
CA PRO A 119 11.82 -10.06 -5.51
C PRO A 119 10.32 -10.33 -5.32
N ASN A 120 10.01 -11.34 -4.51
CA ASN A 120 8.66 -11.79 -4.22
C ASN A 120 8.48 -12.05 -2.71
N HIS A 121 7.34 -12.60 -2.30
CA HIS A 121 7.01 -12.87 -0.90
C HIS A 121 7.91 -13.92 -0.22
N GLU A 122 8.68 -14.71 -0.99
CA GLU A 122 9.64 -15.70 -0.46
C GLU A 122 11.07 -15.13 -0.40
N THR A 123 11.31 -13.99 -1.02
CA THR A 123 12.64 -13.36 -1.08
C THR A 123 13.14 -13.02 0.32
N LYS A 124 14.33 -13.50 0.63
CA LYS A 124 14.99 -13.22 1.92
C LYS A 124 15.87 -11.99 1.77
N TRP A 125 15.46 -10.91 2.41
CA TRP A 125 16.17 -9.64 2.40
C TRP A 125 17.25 -9.59 3.47
N THR A 126 18.35 -8.91 3.19
CA THR A 126 19.40 -8.57 4.16
C THR A 126 19.17 -7.14 4.62
N ALA A 127 19.12 -6.92 5.93
CA ALA A 127 18.90 -5.60 6.52
C ALA A 127 20.22 -4.95 6.97
N SER A 128 20.34 -3.63 6.78
CA SER A 128 21.47 -2.83 7.27
C SER A 128 21.49 -2.70 8.80
N SER A 129 20.34 -2.86 9.43
CA SER A 129 20.12 -2.88 10.88
C SER A 129 18.90 -3.70 11.21
N LEU A 130 18.84 -4.29 12.42
CA LEU A 130 17.65 -4.99 12.92
C LEU A 130 16.72 -4.08 13.73
N GLU A 131 16.98 -2.77 13.76
CA GLU A 131 16.14 -1.80 14.47
C GLU A 131 15.92 -0.56 13.60
N LEU A 132 14.66 -0.17 13.43
CA LEU A 132 14.17 1.04 12.77
C LEU A 132 13.61 1.99 13.83
N THR A 133 14.24 3.16 13.95
CA THR A 133 13.80 4.25 14.83
C THR A 133 13.76 5.56 14.05
N PRO A 134 13.20 6.66 14.58
CA PRO A 134 13.17 7.95 13.89
C PRO A 134 14.56 8.43 13.46
N ASP A 135 15.59 8.12 14.26
CA ASP A 135 16.98 8.55 14.01
C ASP A 135 17.79 7.51 13.23
N LYS A 136 17.25 6.31 13.00
CA LYS A 136 17.98 5.18 12.40
C LYS A 136 17.17 4.50 11.30
N PRO A 137 17.22 5.01 10.07
CA PRO A 137 16.63 4.36 8.90
C PRO A 137 17.25 2.99 8.62
N VAL A 138 16.47 2.10 8.00
CA VAL A 138 16.91 0.75 7.62
C VAL A 138 16.81 0.55 6.12
N VAL A 139 17.82 -0.10 5.54
CA VAL A 139 17.82 -0.52 4.13
C VAL A 139 17.79 -2.04 4.07
N LEU A 140 16.78 -2.59 3.41
CA LEU A 140 16.72 -3.99 3.02
C LEU A 140 17.33 -4.12 1.62
N SER A 141 18.16 -5.11 1.39
CA SER A 141 18.84 -5.33 0.10
C SER A 141 18.76 -6.78 -0.33
N TRP A 142 18.55 -6.99 -1.63
CA TRP A 142 18.61 -8.30 -2.28
C TRP A 142 19.20 -8.15 -3.70
N VAL A 143 19.99 -9.13 -4.14
CA VAL A 143 20.57 -9.18 -5.48
C VAL A 143 20.09 -10.46 -6.14
N ASN A 144 19.56 -10.33 -7.35
CA ASN A 144 19.09 -11.47 -8.13
C ASN A 144 20.23 -12.16 -8.90
N SER A 145 19.91 -13.27 -9.58
CA SER A 145 20.83 -14.04 -10.40
C SER A 145 21.40 -13.28 -11.61
N GLN A 146 20.74 -12.17 -12.01
CA GLN A 146 21.11 -11.32 -13.15
C GLN A 146 22.00 -10.12 -12.74
N ASN A 147 22.49 -10.09 -11.49
CA ASN A 147 23.27 -9.00 -10.91
C ASN A 147 22.48 -7.66 -10.87
N ILE A 148 21.17 -7.72 -10.68
CA ILE A 148 20.34 -6.56 -10.43
C ILE A 148 20.10 -6.50 -8.92
N LYS A 149 20.41 -5.35 -8.30
CA LYS A 149 20.22 -5.15 -6.86
C LYS A 149 18.96 -4.35 -6.60
N PHE A 150 18.12 -4.87 -5.72
CA PHE A 150 16.90 -4.24 -5.24
C PHE A 150 17.10 -3.79 -3.80
N GLN A 151 16.62 -2.59 -3.47
CA GLN A 151 16.71 -2.03 -2.13
C GLN A 151 15.39 -1.40 -1.71
N LEU A 152 15.03 -1.59 -0.45
CA LEU A 152 13.90 -0.96 0.22
C LEU A 152 14.45 -0.18 1.42
N LYS A 153 14.39 1.14 1.38
CA LYS A 153 14.76 1.98 2.51
C LYS A 153 13.50 2.40 3.25
N PHE A 154 13.48 2.15 4.55
CA PHE A 154 12.44 2.58 5.46
C PHE A 154 13.00 3.62 6.43
N SER A 155 12.29 4.72 6.57
CA SER A 155 12.43 5.70 7.65
C SER A 155 11.07 5.84 8.32
N VAL A 156 11.03 6.23 9.58
CA VAL A 156 9.78 6.44 10.33
C VAL A 156 9.93 7.69 11.19
N ASP A 157 8.87 8.46 11.34
CA ASP A 157 8.84 9.58 12.28
C ASP A 157 8.43 9.14 13.71
N ASN A 158 8.24 10.09 14.60
CA ASN A 158 7.80 9.81 15.97
C ASN A 158 6.30 9.53 16.08
N ASP A 159 5.52 9.85 15.06
CA ASP A 159 4.07 9.63 15.04
C ASP A 159 3.72 8.37 14.22
N TYR A 160 3.29 8.49 12.95
CA TYR A 160 2.73 7.36 12.21
C TYR A 160 3.12 7.33 10.72
N LEU A 161 4.08 8.17 10.29
CA LEU A 161 4.45 8.28 8.90
C LEU A 161 5.77 7.57 8.62
N PHE A 162 5.76 6.69 7.63
CA PHE A 162 6.93 6.04 7.09
C PHE A 162 7.27 6.64 5.73
N ASP A 163 8.52 7.05 5.53
CA ASP A 163 9.08 7.28 4.20
C ASP A 163 9.66 6.00 3.66
N VAL A 164 9.31 5.65 2.44
CA VAL A 164 9.76 4.41 1.81
C VAL A 164 10.33 4.71 0.43
N THR A 165 11.58 4.32 0.22
CA THR A 165 12.27 4.42 -1.08
C THR A 165 12.53 3.02 -1.62
N GLN A 166 12.11 2.78 -2.86
CA GLN A 166 12.42 1.58 -3.64
C GLN A 166 13.51 1.92 -4.64
N THR A 167 14.66 1.25 -4.58
CA THR A 167 15.79 1.52 -5.48
C THR A 167 16.17 0.26 -6.24
N ILE A 168 16.49 0.42 -7.51
CA ILE A 168 17.04 -0.61 -8.39
C ILE A 168 18.42 -0.14 -8.86
N GLU A 169 19.43 -0.99 -8.70
CA GLU A 169 20.76 -0.82 -9.29
C GLU A 169 20.91 -1.91 -10.37
N ASN A 170 20.92 -1.52 -11.64
CA ASN A 170 21.06 -2.45 -12.74
C ASN A 170 22.54 -2.68 -13.08
N ASN A 171 23.16 -3.69 -12.47
CA ASN A 171 24.52 -4.10 -12.75
C ASN A 171 24.60 -5.18 -13.84
N SER A 172 23.51 -5.43 -14.57
CA SER A 172 23.48 -6.33 -15.72
C SER A 172 23.97 -5.62 -16.99
N SER A 173 24.07 -6.36 -18.09
CA SER A 173 24.46 -5.82 -19.39
C SER A 173 23.27 -5.34 -20.25
N SER A 174 22.05 -5.45 -19.76
CA SER A 174 20.84 -5.17 -20.53
C SER A 174 19.99 -4.09 -19.88
N GLU A 175 19.32 -3.27 -20.69
CA GLU A 175 18.29 -2.36 -20.21
C GLU A 175 17.07 -3.15 -19.72
N ILE A 176 16.51 -2.73 -18.59
CA ILE A 176 15.32 -3.34 -18.00
C ILE A 176 14.22 -2.29 -17.80
N LYS A 177 12.95 -2.76 -17.87
CA LYS A 177 11.76 -1.90 -17.70
C LYS A 177 10.89 -2.49 -16.61
N LEU A 178 10.71 -1.74 -15.52
CA LEU A 178 9.98 -2.18 -14.35
C LEU A 178 9.01 -1.10 -13.86
N PHE A 179 7.98 -1.53 -13.16
CA PHE A 179 6.95 -0.69 -12.57
C PHE A 179 6.96 -0.89 -11.06
N PRO A 180 7.17 0.14 -10.24
CA PRO A 180 7.03 0.01 -8.79
C PRO A 180 5.55 -0.13 -8.44
N TYR A 181 5.24 -1.00 -7.47
CA TYR A 181 3.91 -1.06 -6.89
C TYR A 181 3.95 -0.97 -5.37
N ARG A 182 2.84 -0.54 -4.79
CA ARG A 182 2.58 -0.56 -3.35
C ARG A 182 1.15 -0.99 -3.09
N LEU A 183 0.96 -1.75 -2.04
CA LEU A 183 -0.30 -2.41 -1.76
C LEU A 183 -0.54 -2.49 -0.25
N ILE A 184 -1.75 -2.18 0.19
CA ILE A 184 -2.27 -2.54 1.50
C ILE A 184 -3.28 -3.66 1.30
N LYS A 185 -3.08 -4.75 2.02
CA LYS A 185 -3.93 -5.93 1.97
C LYS A 185 -4.60 -6.17 3.31
N ARG A 186 -5.89 -6.47 3.28
CA ARG A 186 -6.69 -6.82 4.44
C ARG A 186 -7.51 -8.06 4.16
N ILE A 187 -7.36 -9.09 5.00
CA ILE A 187 -8.08 -10.36 4.86
C ILE A 187 -9.19 -10.42 5.91
N ASN A 188 -10.35 -10.89 5.50
CA ASN A 188 -11.63 -10.88 6.22
C ASN A 188 -12.18 -9.46 6.45
N LEU A 189 -13.50 -9.39 6.56
CA LEU A 189 -14.18 -8.18 6.99
C LEU A 189 -13.74 -7.85 8.42
N PRO A 190 -13.27 -6.62 8.69
CA PRO A 190 -13.05 -6.20 10.06
C PRO A 190 -14.36 -6.20 10.82
N ASN A 191 -14.28 -6.35 12.14
CA ASN A 191 -15.44 -6.11 13.00
C ASN A 191 -15.77 -4.60 12.97
N THR A 192 -16.51 -4.19 11.98
CA THR A 192 -17.00 -2.81 11.85
C THR A 192 -18.01 -2.56 12.95
N ILE A 193 -17.94 -1.38 13.57
CA ILE A 193 -18.90 -1.01 14.63
C ILE A 193 -20.30 -0.76 14.04
N ASN A 194 -20.42 -0.74 12.69
CA ASN A 194 -21.66 -0.46 11.95
C ASN A 194 -22.42 0.75 12.50
N PHE A 195 -21.69 1.73 13.02
CA PHE A 195 -22.29 2.96 13.48
C PHE A 195 -22.66 3.78 12.24
N PHE A 196 -23.91 3.99 12.01
CA PHE A 196 -24.51 4.56 10.80
C PHE A 196 -23.87 5.87 10.27
N ILE A 197 -23.12 6.58 11.12
CA ILE A 197 -22.60 7.91 10.84
C ILE A 197 -21.11 7.90 10.48
N LEU A 198 -20.37 6.80 10.68
CA LEU A 198 -18.92 6.76 10.47
C LEU A 198 -18.56 5.86 9.30
N HIS A 199 -17.66 6.36 8.43
CA HIS A 199 -17.15 5.58 7.31
C HIS A 199 -16.03 4.62 7.78
N GLU A 200 -16.21 3.33 7.46
CA GLU A 200 -15.21 2.27 7.59
C GLU A 200 -15.12 1.53 6.25
N GLY A 201 -13.93 1.49 5.66
CA GLY A 201 -13.73 0.90 4.34
C GLY A 201 -12.59 1.53 3.54
N LEU A 202 -12.72 1.50 2.24
CA LEU A 202 -11.84 2.20 1.32
C LEU A 202 -11.99 3.71 1.48
N ILE A 203 -10.86 4.39 1.53
CA ILE A 203 -10.79 5.85 1.46
C ILE A 203 -9.64 6.27 0.55
N SER A 204 -9.87 7.24 -0.32
CA SER A 204 -8.80 7.78 -1.17
C SER A 204 -9.07 9.22 -1.60
N LEU A 205 -8.00 9.94 -1.87
CA LEU A 205 -8.01 11.20 -2.59
C LEU A 205 -7.32 10.99 -3.93
N THR A 206 -8.09 10.92 -4.99
CA THR A 206 -7.61 10.79 -6.38
C THR A 206 -8.24 11.88 -7.24
N ASN A 207 -7.45 12.48 -8.14
CA ASN A 207 -7.93 13.58 -9.00
C ASN A 207 -8.62 14.70 -8.20
N ASP A 208 -8.09 15.01 -7.02
CA ASP A 208 -8.60 16.01 -6.06
C ASP A 208 -10.02 15.73 -5.50
N LYS A 209 -10.50 14.50 -5.66
CA LYS A 209 -11.79 14.03 -5.17
C LYS A 209 -11.62 12.99 -4.07
N LEU A 210 -12.30 13.19 -2.95
CA LEU A 210 -12.42 12.19 -1.89
C LEU A 210 -13.37 11.09 -2.34
N LEU A 211 -12.93 9.85 -2.28
CA LEU A 211 -13.72 8.64 -2.51
C LEU A 211 -13.81 7.84 -1.22
N GLU A 212 -15.00 7.51 -0.82
CA GLU A 212 -15.30 6.65 0.31
C GLU A 212 -16.19 5.49 -0.15
N LYS A 213 -15.75 4.25 0.10
CA LYS A 213 -16.49 3.03 -0.27
C LYS A 213 -16.44 2.02 0.86
N LYS A 214 -17.61 1.63 1.35
CA LYS A 214 -17.72 0.54 2.33
C LYS A 214 -17.25 -0.78 1.73
N TYR A 215 -16.84 -1.72 2.56
CA TYR A 215 -16.38 -3.04 2.13
C TYR A 215 -17.41 -3.76 1.25
N ASP A 216 -18.72 -3.68 1.58
CA ASP A 216 -19.79 -4.29 0.80
C ASP A 216 -19.81 -3.81 -0.66
N HIS A 217 -19.52 -2.53 -0.91
CA HIS A 217 -19.44 -2.00 -2.26
C HIS A 217 -18.22 -2.53 -3.02
N LEU A 218 -17.11 -2.85 -2.33
CA LEU A 218 -15.94 -3.45 -2.96
C LEU A 218 -16.20 -4.91 -3.35
N LEU A 219 -16.99 -5.64 -2.57
CA LEU A 219 -17.43 -7.02 -2.88
C LEU A 219 -18.10 -7.08 -4.26
N ASP A 220 -19.00 -6.14 -4.53
CA ASP A 220 -19.81 -6.13 -5.74
C ASP A 220 -19.11 -5.46 -6.92
N ASP A 221 -18.40 -4.36 -6.67
CA ASP A 221 -17.93 -3.44 -7.70
C ASP A 221 -16.54 -3.77 -8.24
N CYS A 222 -15.64 -4.26 -7.38
CA CYS A 222 -14.22 -4.46 -7.70
C CYS A 222 -13.78 -5.92 -7.56
N SER A 223 -14.71 -6.88 -7.67
CA SER A 223 -14.40 -8.30 -7.64
C SER A 223 -13.46 -8.69 -8.78
N SER A 224 -12.43 -9.49 -8.48
CA SER A 224 -11.49 -10.03 -9.47
C SER A 224 -12.16 -10.94 -10.51
N THR A 225 -13.30 -11.53 -10.15
CA THR A 225 -14.09 -12.41 -11.04
C THR A 225 -15.12 -11.65 -11.89
N SER A 226 -15.33 -10.35 -11.65
CA SER A 226 -16.29 -9.56 -12.40
C SER A 226 -15.74 -9.12 -13.75
N ASN A 227 -16.45 -9.46 -14.85
CA ASN A 227 -16.15 -8.98 -16.19
C ASN A 227 -16.53 -7.50 -16.41
N THR A 228 -17.19 -6.87 -15.43
CA THR A 228 -17.66 -5.48 -15.47
C THR A 228 -17.12 -4.71 -14.28
N LYS A 229 -15.78 -4.47 -14.28
CA LYS A 229 -15.16 -3.59 -13.28
C LYS A 229 -15.70 -2.16 -13.44
N LYS A 230 -16.12 -1.53 -12.34
CA LYS A 230 -16.48 -0.12 -12.36
C LYS A 230 -15.24 0.76 -12.53
N LEU A 231 -15.40 1.91 -13.18
CA LEU A 231 -14.31 2.85 -13.47
C LEU A 231 -13.46 3.23 -12.26
N PHE A 232 -14.06 3.31 -11.05
CA PHE A 232 -13.31 3.67 -9.86
C PHE A 232 -12.38 2.56 -9.34
N CYS A 233 -12.47 1.34 -9.85
CA CYS A 233 -11.60 0.24 -9.42
C CYS A 233 -10.19 0.34 -10.01
N ASP A 234 -10.02 1.09 -11.08
CA ASP A 234 -8.73 1.47 -11.66
C ASP A 234 -8.82 2.96 -12.03
N ASP A 235 -8.04 3.82 -11.38
CA ASP A 235 -8.06 5.27 -11.60
C ASP A 235 -6.65 5.81 -11.76
N THR A 236 -6.43 6.63 -12.78
CA THR A 236 -5.16 7.30 -13.01
C THR A 236 -5.19 8.68 -12.39
N THR A 237 -4.25 8.97 -11.51
CA THR A 237 -4.16 10.23 -10.78
C THR A 237 -2.71 10.69 -10.64
N THR A 238 -2.51 12.00 -10.45
CA THR A 238 -1.22 12.55 -10.04
C THR A 238 -1.28 12.87 -8.56
N GLY A 239 -0.37 12.27 -7.77
CA GLY A 239 -0.36 12.43 -6.33
C GLY A 239 -1.59 11.82 -5.63
N GLY A 240 -2.02 12.46 -4.54
CA GLY A 240 -3.12 12.01 -3.69
C GLY A 240 -2.70 10.97 -2.66
N TRP A 241 -3.65 10.20 -2.17
CA TRP A 241 -3.43 9.09 -1.23
C TRP A 241 -4.60 8.12 -1.26
N LEU A 242 -4.38 6.85 -0.86
CA LEU A 242 -5.39 5.79 -0.91
C LEU A 242 -5.11 4.71 0.14
N GLY A 243 -6.16 4.14 0.73
CA GLY A 243 -6.00 3.13 1.79
C GLY A 243 -7.32 2.64 2.37
N PHE A 244 -7.21 2.08 3.57
CA PHE A 244 -8.37 1.68 4.37
C PHE A 244 -8.46 2.52 5.64
N THR A 245 -9.68 2.89 5.99
CA THR A 245 -10.00 3.59 7.23
C THR A 245 -10.94 2.76 8.09
N ASP A 246 -10.65 2.74 9.37
CA ASP A 246 -11.54 2.31 10.44
C ASP A 246 -12.02 3.55 11.22
N LYS A 247 -12.85 3.37 12.22
CA LYS A 247 -13.40 4.49 13.01
C LYS A 247 -12.31 5.46 13.52
N TYR A 248 -11.22 4.94 14.09
CA TYR A 248 -10.18 5.74 14.73
C TYR A 248 -8.80 5.61 14.11
N TRP A 249 -8.61 4.63 13.23
CA TRP A 249 -7.33 4.25 12.65
C TRP A 249 -7.43 4.27 11.14
N MET A 250 -6.32 4.47 10.48
CA MET A 250 -6.23 4.23 9.04
C MET A 250 -4.83 3.78 8.63
N ALA A 251 -4.75 3.10 7.50
CA ALA A 251 -3.50 2.86 6.79
C ALA A 251 -3.67 3.35 5.35
N THR A 252 -2.79 4.25 4.91
CA THR A 252 -2.85 4.85 3.58
C THR A 252 -1.49 4.88 2.91
N LEU A 253 -1.50 4.64 1.62
CA LEU A 253 -0.38 4.84 0.70
C LEU A 253 -0.41 6.27 0.20
N ILE A 254 0.74 6.91 0.19
CA ILE A 254 0.90 8.29 -0.25
C ILE A 254 2.02 8.28 -1.30
N PRO A 255 1.67 8.29 -2.62
CA PRO A 255 2.67 8.39 -3.68
C PRO A 255 3.39 9.73 -3.62
N ASP A 256 4.45 9.86 -4.40
CA ASP A 256 5.04 11.15 -4.71
C ASP A 256 3.98 12.04 -5.36
N GLN A 257 3.78 13.25 -4.83
CA GLN A 257 2.68 14.12 -5.21
C GLN A 257 2.81 14.71 -6.63
N GLU A 258 3.97 14.60 -7.24
CA GLU A 258 4.25 15.05 -8.60
C GLU A 258 4.21 13.90 -9.63
N LYS A 259 4.07 12.65 -9.17
CA LYS A 259 4.08 11.46 -10.02
C LYS A 259 2.69 10.98 -10.36
N THR A 260 2.52 10.55 -11.59
CA THR A 260 1.32 9.85 -12.04
C THR A 260 1.36 8.41 -11.56
N ILE A 261 0.24 7.92 -11.09
CA ILE A 261 0.05 6.53 -10.67
C ILE A 261 -1.25 5.97 -11.24
N THR A 262 -1.33 4.67 -11.36
CA THR A 262 -2.60 3.97 -11.54
C THR A 262 -3.00 3.35 -10.19
N ALA A 263 -3.98 4.00 -9.54
CA ALA A 263 -4.61 3.47 -8.34
C ALA A 263 -5.48 2.27 -8.70
N ASN A 264 -5.48 1.24 -7.87
CA ASN A 264 -6.31 0.06 -8.06
C ASN A 264 -6.93 -0.42 -6.74
N TYR A 265 -8.17 -0.89 -6.85
CA TYR A 265 -8.95 -1.43 -5.76
C TYR A 265 -9.46 -2.79 -6.19
N ARG A 266 -9.25 -3.81 -5.36
CA ARG A 266 -9.63 -5.20 -5.67
C ARG A 266 -10.26 -5.87 -4.47
N HIS A 267 -11.22 -6.71 -4.77
CA HIS A 267 -11.73 -7.72 -3.87
C HIS A 267 -11.54 -9.08 -4.51
N GLY A 268 -11.02 -10.03 -3.75
CA GLY A 268 -10.95 -11.44 -4.09
C GLY A 268 -11.60 -12.28 -2.99
N ASN A 269 -12.09 -13.46 -3.34
CA ASN A 269 -12.59 -14.42 -2.36
C ASN A 269 -12.10 -15.83 -2.74
N ASN A 270 -11.16 -16.33 -1.97
CA ASN A 270 -10.69 -17.71 -2.05
C ASN A 270 -10.90 -18.39 -0.69
N GLY A 271 -12.18 -18.52 -0.31
CA GLY A 271 -12.59 -19.00 1.02
C GLY A 271 -12.47 -17.96 2.15
N ARG A 272 -11.83 -16.81 1.89
CA ARG A 272 -11.74 -15.64 2.78
C ARG A 272 -11.77 -14.38 1.93
N ASP A 273 -12.45 -13.34 2.40
CA ASP A 273 -12.44 -12.06 1.71
C ASP A 273 -11.04 -11.43 1.74
N ASP A 274 -10.58 -10.98 0.59
CA ASP A 274 -9.27 -10.37 0.36
C ASP A 274 -9.50 -8.98 -0.26
N PHE A 275 -9.32 -7.94 0.55
CA PHE A 275 -9.43 -6.55 0.12
C PHE A 275 -8.05 -5.98 -0.13
N ARG A 276 -7.86 -5.38 -1.30
CA ARG A 276 -6.60 -4.76 -1.71
C ARG A 276 -6.84 -3.35 -2.17
N VAL A 277 -6.01 -2.45 -1.69
CA VAL A 277 -5.89 -1.08 -2.18
C VAL A 277 -4.43 -0.82 -2.48
N GLY A 278 -4.13 -0.37 -3.69
CA GLY A 278 -2.76 -0.18 -4.10
C GLY A 278 -2.62 0.75 -5.28
N TYR A 279 -1.40 0.92 -5.71
CA TYR A 279 -1.09 1.62 -6.95
C TYR A 279 0.15 1.05 -7.63
N VAL A 280 0.21 1.28 -8.93
CA VAL A 280 1.38 1.05 -9.77
C VAL A 280 1.89 2.40 -10.24
N GLY A 281 3.19 2.65 -10.08
CA GLY A 281 3.84 3.85 -10.60
C GLY A 281 4.20 3.73 -12.07
N ASP A 282 4.73 4.81 -12.64
CA ASP A 282 5.15 4.85 -14.02
C ASP A 282 6.29 3.87 -14.33
N ASN A 283 6.44 3.56 -15.62
CA ASN A 283 7.54 2.75 -16.12
C ASN A 283 8.89 3.38 -15.80
N MET A 284 9.78 2.58 -15.20
CA MET A 284 11.17 2.92 -14.97
C MET A 284 12.03 2.17 -15.98
N GLU A 285 12.67 2.89 -16.89
CA GLU A 285 13.67 2.35 -17.83
C GLU A 285 15.06 2.50 -17.20
N ILE A 286 15.71 1.38 -16.93
CA ILE A 286 16.98 1.35 -16.20
C ILE A 286 18.06 0.76 -17.09
N SER A 287 18.91 1.63 -17.64
CA SER A 287 20.06 1.21 -18.47
C SER A 287 21.12 0.47 -17.64
N PRO A 288 22.01 -0.29 -18.28
CA PRO A 288 23.15 -0.91 -17.60
C PRO A 288 23.97 0.11 -16.81
N GLN A 289 24.37 -0.26 -15.59
CA GLN A 289 25.11 0.55 -14.62
C GLN A 289 24.37 1.80 -14.10
N GLN A 290 23.07 1.87 -14.33
CA GLN A 290 22.21 2.92 -13.80
C GLN A 290 21.51 2.47 -12.51
N ASN A 291 21.22 3.46 -11.64
CA ASN A 291 20.32 3.28 -10.51
C ASN A 291 19.13 4.24 -10.62
N ILE A 292 17.97 3.78 -10.21
CA ILE A 292 16.74 4.60 -10.14
C ILE A 292 16.04 4.34 -8.81
N SER A 293 15.48 5.41 -8.23
CA SER A 293 14.71 5.33 -7.01
C SER A 293 13.29 5.84 -7.21
N TYR A 294 12.34 5.21 -6.52
CA TYR A 294 10.94 5.57 -6.46
C TYR A 294 10.53 5.82 -5.00
N ASN A 295 10.04 7.03 -4.73
CA ASN A 295 9.71 7.47 -3.38
C ASN A 295 8.20 7.46 -3.14
N GLY A 296 7.82 7.43 -1.87
CA GLY A 296 6.46 7.64 -1.39
C GLY A 296 6.40 7.30 0.08
N LYS A 297 5.22 7.50 0.67
CA LYS A 297 5.03 7.36 2.11
C LYS A 297 3.91 6.38 2.42
N ILE A 298 3.88 5.92 3.68
CA ILE A 298 2.78 5.16 4.26
C ILE A 298 2.43 5.84 5.56
N PHE A 299 1.18 6.19 5.73
CA PHE A 299 0.62 6.49 7.04
C PHE A 299 -0.02 5.23 7.60
N ALA A 300 0.28 4.89 8.86
CA ALA A 300 -0.33 3.75 9.54
C ALA A 300 -0.52 4.09 11.03
N GLY A 301 -1.71 4.59 11.39
CA GLY A 301 -1.90 5.08 12.74
C GLY A 301 -3.27 5.67 13.07
N ALA A 302 -3.32 6.43 14.17
CA ALA A 302 -4.51 7.07 14.67
C ALA A 302 -4.87 8.34 13.87
N LYS A 303 -6.15 8.53 13.57
CA LYS A 303 -6.68 9.73 12.92
C LYS A 303 -6.78 10.90 13.91
N SER A 304 -5.64 11.45 14.31
CA SER A 304 -5.57 12.64 15.15
C SER A 304 -5.56 13.90 14.28
N LEU A 305 -6.52 14.80 14.47
CA LEU A 305 -6.60 16.04 13.70
C LEU A 305 -5.28 16.80 13.69
N LYS A 306 -4.64 16.95 14.87
CA LYS A 306 -3.36 17.64 14.98
C LYS A 306 -2.28 17.00 14.13
N ILE A 307 -2.16 15.68 14.17
CA ILE A 307 -1.14 14.93 13.42
C ILE A 307 -1.41 15.03 11.92
N LEU A 308 -2.66 14.82 11.49
CA LEU A 308 -3.04 14.89 10.09
C LEU A 308 -2.90 16.31 9.52
N SER A 309 -3.17 17.35 10.31
CA SER A 309 -2.94 18.75 9.91
C SER A 309 -1.46 19.03 9.68
N ASN A 310 -0.57 18.54 10.56
CA ASN A 310 0.87 18.70 10.36
C ASN A 310 1.31 18.03 9.03
N TYR A 311 0.86 16.80 8.77
CA TYR A 311 1.19 16.12 7.51
C TYR A 311 0.58 16.80 6.28
N MET A 312 -0.56 17.47 6.43
CA MET A 312 -1.13 18.28 5.36
C MET A 312 -0.27 19.53 5.08
N GLU A 313 0.25 20.19 6.12
CA GLU A 313 1.20 21.29 5.99
C GLU A 313 2.53 20.83 5.35
N ASP A 314 2.94 19.58 5.60
CA ASP A 314 4.11 18.92 5.00
C ASP A 314 3.84 18.42 3.56
N GLY A 315 2.69 18.74 2.96
CA GLY A 315 2.39 18.54 1.55
C GLY A 315 1.53 17.31 1.22
N ILE A 316 0.88 16.66 2.19
CA ILE A 316 -0.11 15.61 1.90
C ILE A 316 -1.49 16.27 1.73
N PRO A 317 -2.04 16.34 0.49
CA PRO A 317 -3.21 17.15 0.21
C PRO A 317 -4.46 16.64 0.95
N LYS A 318 -5.24 17.56 1.54
CA LYS A 318 -6.54 17.28 2.17
C LYS A 318 -6.53 16.08 3.14
N PHE A 319 -5.41 15.83 3.82
CA PHE A 319 -5.27 14.63 4.64
C PHE A 319 -6.20 14.62 5.84
N THR A 320 -6.60 15.78 6.35
CA THR A 320 -7.62 15.95 7.39
C THR A 320 -9.02 15.56 6.94
N ASP A 321 -9.31 15.50 5.64
CA ASP A 321 -10.60 15.06 5.11
C ASP A 321 -10.80 13.54 5.30
N SER A 322 -9.76 12.80 5.70
CA SER A 322 -9.88 11.40 6.15
C SER A 322 -10.58 11.24 7.51
N ILE A 323 -10.78 12.33 8.26
CA ILE A 323 -11.57 12.32 9.49
C ILE A 323 -13.03 12.50 9.12
N ASP A 324 -13.82 11.48 9.41
CA ASP A 324 -15.28 11.59 9.29
C ASP A 324 -15.85 12.36 10.50
N TRP A 325 -16.29 13.60 10.25
CA TRP A 325 -16.93 14.47 11.24
C TRP A 325 -18.40 14.15 11.43
N GLY A 326 -18.92 13.17 10.69
CA GLY A 326 -20.32 12.79 10.71
C GLY A 326 -21.25 13.97 10.35
N TRP A 327 -22.46 13.97 10.89
CA TRP A 327 -23.45 15.02 10.66
C TRP A 327 -23.01 16.43 11.09
N PHE A 328 -22.03 16.55 11.99
CA PHE A 328 -21.55 17.83 12.55
C PHE A 328 -20.43 18.48 11.75
N ALA A 329 -20.08 17.96 10.57
CA ALA A 329 -18.98 18.49 9.74
C ALA A 329 -19.07 20.01 9.49
N PHE A 330 -20.28 20.56 9.39
CA PHE A 330 -20.53 22.02 9.18
C PHE A 330 -20.33 22.90 10.43
N LEU A 331 -20.23 22.29 11.62
CA LEU A 331 -19.97 23.02 12.88
C LEU A 331 -18.49 22.95 13.30
N THR A 332 -17.70 22.09 12.68
CA THR A 332 -16.35 21.76 13.14
C THR A 332 -15.23 22.16 12.15
N LYS A 333 -15.61 22.61 10.96
CA LYS A 333 -14.70 23.20 9.93
C LYS A 333 -14.63 24.71 10.01
#